data_69060f23094f833be4b548d51154629d
#
_entry.id   69060f23094f833be4b548d51154629d
#
_cell.length_a   1.000
_cell.length_b   1.000
_cell.length_c   1.000
_cell.angle_alpha   90.00
_cell.angle_beta   90.00
_cell.angle_gamma   90.00
#
_symmetry.space_group_name_H-M   'P 1'
#
loop_
_entity.id
_entity.type
_entity.pdbx_description
1 polymer ?
#
loop_
_entity_poly.entity_id
_entity_poly.type
_entity_poly.pdbx_seq_one_letter_code
_entity_poly.pdbx_strand_id
1 'polypeptide(L)'
;MLLSGCGKLSGRGKTTGNELTVRISMYNDITYSAWRTYVEKQCPNLTIIWENNRNNTQSLIYQARHGDMADIVTIRRFETDSAAELAPYLADLGRDNPELAASFTAGSLDGFTFGGKICWFPAPGMMEGIYANATLFDQYGVEMPQTLEELKNACGRFEALGIDGLSIEASAGFRGVLLLEGFNYAGYFAKGAGKAWLTGFLSGGSPALTEEGGARLADTLREMKQAGVLEQEDLSINAADSLTSFDSGKTAMIMNGSDHIYSPKSGASCRFIPCLGETAADQILYTYPIFSAAVSKETMNDSKKAEAVRQVLTVMYSGAAQKVLAEDAEALISYNDGVDMPISDIYRSVSGLIAEKKYFIRFLNRNMFSASTAAVKAMLAGDPSDAEFTELFNQKITKPKDTAVVGASNIEAGNQLGEDRPLERSAASVLAQIVQGATGADVVLIESKCAAAPLYKGDYTKDDLNAVIADEPLYEAELTGAQLSSVFDDAILGTTTYSYLNIEPIVDYPALSGMTAFLTANGRGDTLRLPDGSAIDANARYHAVISQTIKFALSYLQNENAASFSLLPDTLLSLFTARLSLGTLPEPQQYFELEVLQ
;
A
#
# COMPACT_ATOMS: atom_id res chain seq x y z
N MET A 1 0.18 16.35 29.97
CA MET A 1 0.68 15.27 30.80
C MET A 1 0.32 13.99 30.10
N LEU A 2 1.29 13.53 29.34
CA LEU A 2 1.58 12.11 29.03
C LEU A 2 2.66 12.12 27.94
N LEU A 3 3.87 12.35 28.38
CA LEU A 3 5.11 12.09 27.67
C LEU A 3 5.55 10.69 28.13
N SER A 4 5.36 9.69 27.30
CA SER A 4 6.16 8.46 27.40
C SER A 4 5.84 7.55 26.22
N GLY A 5 6.58 7.73 25.17
CA GLY A 5 6.58 6.89 23.99
C GLY A 5 7.81 7.15 23.12
N CYS A 6 8.92 7.61 23.71
CA CYS A 6 10.21 7.48 23.02
C CYS A 6 10.54 5.99 22.95
N GLY A 7 10.24 5.36 21.81
CA GLY A 7 10.89 4.10 21.47
C GLY A 7 12.39 4.32 21.60
N LYS A 8 13.00 3.72 22.62
CA LYS A 8 14.44 3.60 22.70
C LYS A 8 14.89 3.09 21.35
N LEU A 9 15.72 3.86 20.66
CA LEU A 9 16.71 3.28 19.76
C LEU A 9 17.38 2.21 20.60
N SER A 10 16.88 0.98 20.49
CA SER A 10 17.48 -0.15 21.19
C SER A 10 18.84 -0.29 20.55
N GLY A 11 19.84 0.28 21.23
CA GLY A 11 21.21 -0.04 20.94
C GLY A 11 21.25 -1.55 20.86
N ARG A 12 21.50 -2.10 19.68
CA ARG A 12 21.74 -3.52 19.48
C ARG A 12 22.86 -3.91 20.45
N GLY A 13 22.45 -4.45 21.60
CA GLY A 13 23.38 -5.10 22.49
C GLY A 13 24.14 -6.12 21.66
N LYS A 14 25.46 -6.19 21.80
CA LYS A 14 26.27 -7.25 21.22
C LYS A 14 25.52 -8.57 21.41
N THR A 15 25.13 -9.20 20.30
CA THR A 15 24.57 -10.55 20.29
C THR A 15 25.60 -11.47 20.96
N THR A 16 25.35 -11.79 22.20
CA THR A 16 26.13 -12.79 22.90
C THR A 16 25.62 -14.15 22.43
N GLY A 17 26.27 -14.68 21.41
CA GLY A 17 26.36 -16.09 21.08
C GLY A 17 25.05 -16.81 20.73
N ASN A 18 24.94 -17.31 19.48
CA ASN A 18 24.02 -18.37 19.01
C ASN A 18 22.51 -18.11 18.98
N GLU A 19 22.02 -16.91 19.07
CA GLU A 19 20.61 -16.63 18.81
C GLU A 19 20.34 -16.68 17.30
N LEU A 20 19.36 -17.49 16.91
CA LEU A 20 18.96 -17.64 15.52
C LEU A 20 18.15 -16.41 15.08
N THR A 21 18.61 -15.75 14.04
CA THR A 21 17.97 -14.52 13.52
C THR A 21 17.00 -14.85 12.39
N VAL A 22 15.79 -14.25 12.43
CA VAL A 22 14.79 -14.27 11.36
C VAL A 22 14.58 -12.84 10.86
N ARG A 23 14.85 -12.63 9.56
CA ARG A 23 14.60 -11.35 8.87
C ARG A 23 13.17 -11.34 8.31
N ILE A 24 12.39 -10.34 8.64
CA ILE A 24 11.01 -10.16 8.14
C ILE A 24 10.92 -8.82 7.41
N SER A 25 10.74 -8.88 6.10
CA SER A 25 10.57 -7.68 5.28
C SER A 25 9.10 -7.32 5.18
N MET A 26 8.72 -6.22 5.83
CA MET A 26 7.34 -5.69 5.82
C MET A 26 7.13 -4.78 4.62
N TYR A 27 5.95 -4.90 3.98
CA TYR A 27 5.66 -4.21 2.72
C TYR A 27 5.44 -2.69 2.86
N ASN A 28 5.17 -2.20 4.07
CA ASN A 28 4.81 -0.80 4.30
C ASN A 28 5.41 -0.22 5.57
N ASP A 29 5.07 1.04 5.82
CA ASP A 29 5.56 1.87 6.91
C ASP A 29 4.76 1.72 8.20
N ILE A 30 3.68 0.94 8.16
CA ILE A 30 2.84 0.72 9.32
C ILE A 30 3.57 -0.22 10.24
N THR A 31 3.81 0.23 11.46
CA THR A 31 4.61 -0.53 12.42
C THR A 31 3.88 -1.73 12.95
N TYR A 32 2.55 -1.66 13.12
CA TYR A 32 1.80 -2.65 13.90
C TYR A 32 2.56 -2.99 15.20
N SER A 33 2.94 -1.97 15.96
CA SER A 33 3.91 -2.09 17.05
C SER A 33 3.45 -3.05 18.14
N ALA A 34 2.18 -3.04 18.50
CA ALA A 34 1.62 -3.98 19.46
C ALA A 34 1.70 -5.42 18.96
N TRP A 35 1.36 -5.65 17.68
CA TRP A 35 1.44 -6.97 17.07
C TRP A 35 2.88 -7.47 16.93
N ARG A 36 3.83 -6.62 16.48
CA ARG A 36 5.27 -6.99 16.44
C ARG A 36 5.79 -7.36 17.82
N THR A 37 5.52 -6.53 18.81
CA THR A 37 5.89 -6.80 20.20
C THR A 37 5.30 -8.12 20.71
N TYR A 38 4.05 -8.42 20.32
CA TYR A 38 3.42 -9.70 20.64
C TYR A 38 4.18 -10.87 20.02
N VAL A 39 4.49 -10.80 18.71
CA VAL A 39 5.23 -11.84 17.97
C VAL A 39 6.60 -12.09 18.61
N GLU A 40 7.38 -11.05 18.87
CA GLU A 40 8.69 -11.13 19.54
C GLU A 40 8.60 -11.80 20.92
N LYS A 41 7.61 -11.38 21.70
CA LYS A 41 7.39 -11.94 23.05
C LYS A 41 7.03 -13.43 23.02
N GLN A 42 6.36 -13.91 21.97
CA GLN A 42 6.04 -15.33 21.81
C GLN A 42 7.19 -16.14 21.20
N CYS A 43 8.24 -15.47 20.70
CA CYS A 43 9.43 -16.10 20.13
C CYS A 43 10.72 -15.69 20.88
N PRO A 44 10.80 -15.87 22.20
CA PRO A 44 11.89 -15.30 23.03
C PRO A 44 13.27 -15.91 22.78
N ASN A 45 13.34 -17.03 22.05
CA ASN A 45 14.55 -17.73 21.64
C ASN A 45 15.07 -17.30 20.26
N LEU A 46 14.40 -16.34 19.62
CA LEU A 46 14.75 -15.84 18.30
C LEU A 46 15.04 -14.34 18.35
N THR A 47 15.96 -13.90 17.51
CA THR A 47 16.12 -12.48 17.19
C THR A 47 15.34 -12.18 15.92
N ILE A 48 14.28 -11.36 16.01
CA ILE A 48 13.49 -10.95 14.85
C ILE A 48 13.98 -9.58 14.39
N ILE A 49 14.35 -9.48 13.11
CA ILE A 49 14.72 -8.21 12.46
C ILE A 49 13.58 -7.81 11.54
N TRP A 50 12.90 -6.72 11.89
CA TRP A 50 11.86 -6.13 11.07
C TRP A 50 12.47 -5.13 10.09
N GLU A 51 12.33 -5.41 8.80
CA GLU A 51 12.74 -4.53 7.71
C GLU A 51 11.49 -3.88 7.13
N ASN A 52 11.49 -2.55 7.00
CA ASN A 52 10.34 -1.83 6.47
C ASN A 52 10.66 -1.41 5.04
N ASN A 53 10.00 -2.03 4.09
CA ASN A 53 10.24 -1.85 2.67
C ASN A 53 8.96 -1.47 1.94
N ARG A 54 9.10 -0.82 0.78
CA ARG A 54 8.01 -0.71 -0.20
C ARG A 54 7.95 -1.96 -1.08
N ASN A 55 7.82 -3.13 -0.44
CA ASN A 55 7.77 -4.39 -1.16
C ASN A 55 6.65 -4.38 -2.22
N ASN A 56 7.03 -4.64 -3.44
CA ASN A 56 6.15 -5.01 -4.54
C ASN A 56 6.69 -6.28 -5.20
N THR A 57 5.92 -6.89 -6.06
CA THR A 57 6.33 -8.17 -6.65
C THR A 57 7.62 -8.05 -7.44
N GLN A 58 7.83 -6.94 -8.15
CA GLN A 58 9.04 -6.72 -8.94
C GLN A 58 10.29 -6.56 -8.06
N SER A 59 10.19 -5.80 -6.96
CA SER A 59 11.31 -5.63 -6.01
C SER A 59 11.69 -6.97 -5.35
N LEU A 60 10.71 -7.81 -5.04
CA LEU A 60 10.97 -9.14 -4.49
C LEU A 60 11.60 -10.09 -5.51
N ILE A 61 11.16 -10.07 -6.77
CA ILE A 61 11.80 -10.84 -7.86
C ILE A 61 13.26 -10.40 -8.03
N TYR A 62 13.49 -9.10 -8.03
CA TYR A 62 14.82 -8.52 -8.16
C TYR A 62 15.75 -8.97 -7.02
N GLN A 63 15.28 -8.85 -5.75
CA GLN A 63 16.02 -9.35 -4.58
C GLN A 63 16.26 -10.87 -4.63
N ALA A 64 15.24 -11.64 -5.05
CA ALA A 64 15.36 -13.09 -5.16
C ALA A 64 16.42 -13.53 -6.19
N ARG A 65 16.50 -12.84 -7.34
CA ARG A 65 17.53 -13.09 -8.37
C ARG A 65 18.95 -12.83 -7.86
N HIS A 66 19.10 -11.93 -6.88
CA HIS A 66 20.39 -11.60 -6.28
C HIS A 66 20.68 -12.32 -4.96
N GLY A 67 19.78 -13.24 -4.52
CA GLY A 67 19.97 -14.02 -3.29
C GLY A 67 19.89 -13.19 -2.01
N ASP A 68 19.17 -12.06 -2.02
CA ASP A 68 19.07 -11.12 -0.89
C ASP A 68 17.64 -10.97 -0.34
N MET A 69 16.77 -11.92 -0.65
CA MET A 69 15.42 -11.92 -0.10
C MET A 69 15.44 -12.24 1.39
N ALA A 70 14.65 -11.50 2.19
CA ALA A 70 14.48 -11.79 3.62
C ALA A 70 13.88 -13.19 3.85
N ASP A 71 14.01 -13.74 5.05
CA ASP A 71 13.49 -15.06 5.39
C ASP A 71 11.96 -15.12 5.23
N ILE A 72 11.27 -14.09 5.74
CA ILE A 72 9.83 -13.86 5.50
C ILE A 72 9.69 -12.52 4.79
N VAL A 73 8.92 -12.50 3.72
CA VAL A 73 8.58 -11.28 2.98
C VAL A 73 7.09 -11.06 3.01
N THR A 74 6.66 -9.81 3.10
CA THR A 74 5.25 -9.46 3.03
C THR A 74 4.98 -8.54 1.84
N ILE A 75 3.78 -8.66 1.29
CA ILE A 75 3.29 -7.85 0.18
C ILE A 75 1.80 -7.60 0.36
N ARG A 76 1.32 -6.46 -0.10
CA ARG A 76 -0.11 -6.17 -0.12
C ARG A 76 -0.68 -6.23 -1.53
N ARG A 77 0.07 -5.72 -2.51
CA ARG A 77 -0.37 -5.58 -3.91
C ARG A 77 0.63 -6.28 -4.81
N PHE A 78 0.15 -7.14 -5.68
CA PHE A 78 0.99 -7.80 -6.68
C PHE A 78 0.23 -7.95 -8.01
N GLU A 79 0.99 -8.00 -9.08
CA GLU A 79 0.52 -8.47 -10.37
C GLU A 79 0.55 -10.00 -10.34
N THR A 80 -0.54 -10.64 -10.76
CA THR A 80 -0.66 -12.10 -10.65
C THR A 80 0.37 -12.85 -11.50
N ASP A 81 0.72 -12.33 -12.67
CA ASP A 81 1.78 -12.86 -13.53
C ASP A 81 3.15 -12.75 -12.87
N SER A 82 3.45 -11.61 -12.25
CA SER A 82 4.69 -11.40 -11.50
C SER A 82 4.74 -12.25 -10.24
N ALA A 83 3.60 -12.47 -9.57
CA ALA A 83 3.52 -13.39 -8.43
C ALA A 83 3.82 -14.84 -8.87
N ALA A 84 3.35 -15.24 -10.05
CA ALA A 84 3.69 -16.54 -10.64
C ALA A 84 5.20 -16.65 -10.98
N GLU A 85 5.83 -15.56 -11.45
CA GLU A 85 7.28 -15.50 -11.68
C GLU A 85 8.08 -15.59 -10.38
N LEU A 86 7.60 -14.99 -9.30
CA LEU A 86 8.24 -15.04 -7.98
C LEU A 86 8.12 -16.44 -7.34
N ALA A 87 7.05 -17.19 -7.64
CA ALA A 87 6.75 -18.48 -7.01
C ALA A 87 7.92 -19.51 -7.02
N PRO A 88 8.81 -19.60 -8.02
CA PRO A 88 9.99 -20.49 -7.98
C PRO A 88 10.97 -20.19 -6.85
N TYR A 89 11.01 -18.94 -6.37
CA TYR A 89 11.91 -18.49 -5.30
C TYR A 89 11.26 -18.60 -3.91
N LEU A 90 9.97 -18.93 -3.84
CA LEU A 90 9.22 -19.08 -2.59
C LEU A 90 9.14 -20.54 -2.15
N ALA A 91 9.02 -20.73 -0.85
CA ALA A 91 8.69 -22.01 -0.23
C ALA A 91 7.26 -22.44 -0.57
N ASP A 92 6.97 -23.72 -0.42
CA ASP A 92 5.61 -24.26 -0.46
C ASP A 92 5.04 -24.30 0.96
N LEU A 93 4.29 -23.26 1.32
CA LEU A 93 3.75 -23.11 2.67
C LEU A 93 2.75 -24.23 3.03
N GLY A 94 2.08 -24.80 2.04
CA GLY A 94 1.18 -25.95 2.26
C GLY A 94 1.93 -27.20 2.72
N ARG A 95 3.10 -27.45 2.14
CA ARG A 95 3.98 -28.55 2.53
C ARG A 95 4.74 -28.25 3.81
N ASP A 96 5.26 -27.01 3.93
CA ASP A 96 6.22 -26.65 4.96
C ASP A 96 5.54 -26.21 6.28
N ASN A 97 4.26 -25.81 6.23
CA ASN A 97 3.41 -25.44 7.36
C ASN A 97 1.99 -26.04 7.23
N PRO A 98 1.84 -27.38 7.14
CA PRO A 98 0.57 -28.00 6.78
C PRO A 98 -0.56 -27.73 7.78
N GLU A 99 -0.27 -27.66 9.08
CA GLU A 99 -1.26 -27.37 10.12
C GLU A 99 -1.78 -25.94 10.00
N LEU A 100 -0.90 -24.97 9.77
CA LEU A 100 -1.31 -23.59 9.55
C LEU A 100 -2.08 -23.44 8.23
N ALA A 101 -1.62 -24.08 7.15
CA ALA A 101 -2.35 -24.08 5.87
C ALA A 101 -3.76 -24.66 6.01
N ALA A 102 -3.91 -25.73 6.76
CA ALA A 102 -5.20 -26.36 7.02
C ALA A 102 -6.15 -25.54 7.90
N SER A 103 -5.66 -24.55 8.62
CA SER A 103 -6.49 -23.64 9.42
C SER A 103 -7.18 -22.55 8.59
N PHE A 104 -6.79 -22.36 7.35
CA PHE A 104 -7.42 -21.37 6.48
C PHE A 104 -8.76 -21.87 5.94
N THR A 105 -9.73 -20.98 5.90
CA THR A 105 -11.06 -21.27 5.33
C THR A 105 -10.96 -21.74 3.89
N ALA A 106 -11.77 -22.70 3.51
CA ALA A 106 -11.81 -23.24 2.15
C ALA A 106 -11.93 -22.12 1.09
N GLY A 107 -11.07 -22.15 0.09
CA GLY A 107 -11.00 -21.16 -1.00
C GLY A 107 -10.23 -19.87 -0.67
N SER A 108 -9.90 -19.59 0.59
CA SER A 108 -9.17 -18.38 0.95
C SER A 108 -7.70 -18.36 0.48
N LEU A 109 -7.16 -19.53 0.14
CA LEU A 109 -5.79 -19.66 -0.39
C LEU A 109 -5.73 -19.80 -1.92
N ASP A 110 -6.85 -19.83 -2.63
CA ASP A 110 -6.88 -20.11 -4.08
C ASP A 110 -6.02 -19.11 -4.88
N GLY A 111 -6.14 -17.84 -4.60
CA GLY A 111 -5.37 -16.82 -5.28
C GLY A 111 -3.97 -16.59 -4.73
N PHE A 112 -3.58 -17.32 -3.71
CA PHE A 112 -2.24 -17.33 -3.13
C PHE A 112 -1.45 -18.58 -3.52
N THR A 113 -2.01 -19.37 -4.44
CA THR A 113 -1.48 -20.65 -4.92
C THR A 113 -1.01 -20.51 -6.37
N PHE A 114 0.28 -20.73 -6.60
CA PHE A 114 0.91 -20.63 -7.91
C PHE A 114 1.67 -21.92 -8.21
N GLY A 115 1.44 -22.48 -9.40
CA GLY A 115 2.08 -23.75 -9.80
C GLY A 115 1.79 -24.92 -8.85
N GLY A 116 0.63 -24.93 -8.21
CA GLY A 116 0.22 -25.97 -7.25
C GLY A 116 0.85 -25.83 -5.86
N LYS A 117 1.56 -24.75 -5.57
CA LYS A 117 2.14 -24.44 -4.26
C LYS A 117 1.38 -23.29 -3.60
N ILE A 118 1.09 -23.39 -2.32
CA ILE A 118 0.66 -22.25 -1.51
C ILE A 118 1.90 -21.37 -1.27
N CYS A 119 2.00 -20.25 -1.98
CA CYS A 119 3.15 -19.35 -1.92
C CYS A 119 3.00 -18.28 -0.83
N TRP A 120 1.76 -17.92 -0.48
CA TRP A 120 1.47 -16.83 0.44
C TRP A 120 0.38 -17.23 1.43
N PHE A 121 0.50 -16.74 2.66
CA PHE A 121 -0.60 -16.74 3.63
C PHE A 121 -1.16 -15.33 3.77
N PRO A 122 -2.45 -15.11 3.51
CA PRO A 122 -3.09 -13.82 3.71
C PRO A 122 -3.22 -13.52 5.21
N ALA A 123 -2.79 -12.35 5.66
CA ALA A 123 -3.11 -11.82 6.98
C ALA A 123 -4.60 -11.45 7.04
N PRO A 124 -5.16 -11.15 8.23
CA PRO A 124 -6.52 -10.67 8.34
C PRO A 124 -6.86 -9.58 7.34
N GLY A 125 -8.09 -9.57 6.87
CA GLY A 125 -8.56 -8.71 5.80
C GLY A 125 -9.33 -7.50 6.29
N MET A 126 -9.26 -6.45 5.50
CA MET A 126 -10.13 -5.29 5.54
C MET A 126 -11.33 -5.50 4.62
N MET A 127 -12.39 -4.72 4.81
CA MET A 127 -13.58 -4.76 3.96
C MET A 127 -13.67 -3.49 3.12
N GLU A 128 -14.12 -3.63 1.89
CA GLU A 128 -14.54 -2.52 1.05
C GLU A 128 -16.02 -2.66 0.70
N GLY A 129 -16.71 -1.52 0.63
CA GLY A 129 -18.12 -1.47 0.33
C GLY A 129 -18.66 -0.04 0.41
N ILE A 130 -19.94 0.08 0.66
CA ILE A 130 -20.63 1.35 0.78
C ILE A 130 -20.88 1.64 2.26
N TYR A 131 -20.64 2.86 2.68
CA TYR A 131 -20.94 3.36 4.01
C TYR A 131 -22.10 4.35 3.91
N ALA A 132 -23.20 4.06 4.59
CA ALA A 132 -24.43 4.85 4.56
C ALA A 132 -24.58 5.68 5.84
N ASN A 133 -25.02 6.91 5.70
CA ASN A 133 -25.44 7.77 6.79
C ASN A 133 -26.85 7.38 7.25
N ALA A 134 -26.95 6.47 8.22
CA ALA A 134 -28.23 5.94 8.68
C ALA A 134 -29.17 7.04 9.21
N THR A 135 -28.63 8.14 9.74
CA THR A 135 -29.45 9.28 10.17
C THR A 135 -30.22 9.90 9.01
N LEU A 136 -29.60 10.03 7.83
CA LEU A 136 -30.29 10.54 6.64
C LEU A 136 -31.34 9.53 6.13
N PHE A 137 -31.00 8.24 6.13
CA PHE A 137 -31.94 7.18 5.74
C PHE A 137 -33.19 7.21 6.62
N ASP A 138 -33.02 7.24 7.94
CA ASP A 138 -34.12 7.32 8.92
C ASP A 138 -34.91 8.63 8.76
N GLN A 139 -34.22 9.77 8.62
CA GLN A 139 -34.85 11.09 8.48
C GLN A 139 -35.78 11.19 7.28
N TYR A 140 -35.38 10.63 6.14
CA TYR A 140 -36.11 10.72 4.90
C TYR A 140 -36.93 9.46 4.56
N GLY A 141 -36.93 8.47 5.45
CA GLY A 141 -37.65 7.22 5.27
C GLY A 141 -37.20 6.44 4.04
N VAL A 142 -35.88 6.43 3.77
CA VAL A 142 -35.26 5.61 2.72
C VAL A 142 -34.83 4.28 3.34
N GLU A 143 -35.21 3.18 2.71
CA GLU A 143 -34.78 1.83 3.16
C GLU A 143 -33.30 1.60 2.82
N MET A 144 -32.55 0.91 3.71
CA MET A 144 -31.19 0.45 3.43
C MET A 144 -31.18 -0.58 2.30
N PRO A 145 -30.44 -0.34 1.20
CA PRO A 145 -30.47 -1.23 0.05
C PRO A 145 -29.86 -2.61 0.35
N GLN A 146 -30.52 -3.64 -0.13
CA GLN A 146 -30.12 -5.04 -0.06
C GLN A 146 -29.78 -5.61 -1.44
N THR A 147 -30.14 -4.90 -2.51
CA THR A 147 -29.91 -5.26 -3.91
C THR A 147 -29.37 -4.06 -4.69
N LEU A 148 -28.79 -4.32 -5.84
CA LEU A 148 -28.30 -3.24 -6.73
C LEU A 148 -29.43 -2.33 -7.20
N GLU A 149 -30.63 -2.90 -7.45
CA GLU A 149 -31.81 -2.12 -7.82
C GLU A 149 -32.27 -1.19 -6.68
N GLU A 150 -32.25 -1.69 -5.44
CA GLU A 150 -32.59 -0.88 -4.27
C GLU A 150 -31.55 0.23 -4.02
N LEU A 151 -30.25 -0.02 -4.33
CA LEU A 151 -29.22 1.01 -4.29
C LEU A 151 -29.52 2.14 -5.29
N LYS A 152 -29.81 1.79 -6.54
CA LYS A 152 -30.21 2.76 -7.57
C LYS A 152 -31.41 3.60 -7.12
N ASN A 153 -32.43 2.95 -6.57
CA ASN A 153 -33.62 3.62 -6.04
C ASN A 153 -33.30 4.55 -4.86
N ALA A 154 -32.43 4.16 -3.94
CA ALA A 154 -32.01 4.98 -2.80
C ALA A 154 -31.26 6.22 -3.28
N CYS A 155 -30.31 6.09 -4.22
CA CYS A 155 -29.62 7.23 -4.81
C CYS A 155 -30.61 8.22 -5.45
N GLY A 156 -31.51 7.75 -6.33
CA GLY A 156 -32.50 8.62 -6.97
C GLY A 156 -33.43 9.32 -5.99
N ARG A 157 -33.74 8.72 -4.84
CA ARG A 157 -34.52 9.38 -3.77
C ARG A 157 -33.75 10.48 -3.08
N PHE A 158 -32.46 10.29 -2.83
CA PHE A 158 -31.62 11.34 -2.23
C PHE A 158 -31.36 12.49 -3.20
N GLU A 159 -31.11 12.20 -4.47
CA GLU A 159 -30.96 13.19 -5.53
C GLU A 159 -32.21 14.10 -5.63
N ALA A 160 -33.41 13.52 -5.56
CA ALA A 160 -34.66 14.28 -5.55
C ALA A 160 -34.82 15.21 -4.34
N LEU A 161 -34.04 14.99 -3.27
CA LEU A 161 -33.98 15.82 -2.07
C LEU A 161 -32.83 16.83 -2.11
N GLY A 162 -32.01 16.83 -3.18
CA GLY A 162 -30.83 17.68 -3.30
C GLY A 162 -29.65 17.18 -2.44
N ILE A 163 -29.62 15.88 -2.12
CA ILE A 163 -28.56 15.20 -1.41
C ILE A 163 -27.91 14.23 -2.40
N ASP A 164 -26.61 14.30 -2.57
CA ASP A 164 -25.85 13.35 -3.37
C ASP A 164 -26.07 11.91 -2.84
N GLY A 165 -26.48 11.00 -3.72
CA GLY A 165 -26.83 9.65 -3.35
C GLY A 165 -25.63 8.81 -2.92
N LEU A 166 -24.57 8.80 -3.74
CA LEU A 166 -23.37 8.00 -3.50
C LEU A 166 -22.11 8.65 -4.11
N SER A 167 -21.19 9.08 -3.29
CA SER A 167 -19.89 9.57 -3.76
C SER A 167 -18.90 8.43 -3.94
N ILE A 168 -18.29 8.37 -5.12
CA ILE A 168 -17.32 7.35 -5.53
C ILE A 168 -16.04 8.05 -5.98
N GLU A 169 -14.91 7.75 -5.33
CA GLU A 169 -13.60 8.21 -5.81
C GLU A 169 -13.17 7.37 -7.03
N ALA A 170 -13.84 7.59 -8.17
CA ALA A 170 -13.72 6.73 -9.36
C ALA A 170 -12.34 6.83 -10.05
N SER A 171 -11.57 7.88 -9.79
CA SER A 171 -10.17 8.00 -10.26
C SER A 171 -9.21 7.08 -9.49
N ALA A 172 -9.56 6.66 -8.28
CA ALA A 172 -8.78 5.73 -7.50
C ALA A 172 -8.98 4.29 -8.01
N GLY A 173 -7.89 3.63 -8.40
CA GLY A 173 -7.95 2.32 -9.06
C GLY A 173 -8.72 1.25 -8.27
N PHE A 174 -8.64 1.28 -6.94
CA PHE A 174 -9.34 0.31 -6.08
C PHE A 174 -10.87 0.50 -6.09
N ARG A 175 -11.41 1.72 -6.28
CA ARG A 175 -12.86 1.92 -6.42
C ARG A 175 -13.37 1.38 -7.76
N GLY A 176 -12.61 1.57 -8.84
CA GLY A 176 -12.91 0.97 -10.12
C GLY A 176 -12.96 -0.57 -10.06
N VAL A 177 -12.02 -1.18 -9.30
CA VAL A 177 -12.03 -2.65 -9.10
C VAL A 177 -13.26 -3.08 -8.32
N LEU A 178 -13.63 -2.37 -7.24
CA LEU A 178 -14.84 -2.67 -6.47
C LEU A 178 -16.10 -2.61 -7.35
N LEU A 179 -16.22 -1.58 -8.20
CA LEU A 179 -17.33 -1.43 -9.15
C LEU A 179 -17.41 -2.62 -10.13
N LEU A 180 -16.28 -3.05 -10.68
CA LEU A 180 -16.27 -4.11 -11.67
C LEU A 180 -16.29 -5.51 -11.06
N GLU A 181 -15.41 -5.82 -10.09
CA GLU A 181 -15.35 -7.15 -9.49
C GLU A 181 -16.45 -7.36 -8.47
N GLY A 182 -16.60 -6.44 -7.51
CA GLY A 182 -17.47 -6.63 -6.36
C GLY A 182 -18.93 -6.75 -6.76
N PHE A 183 -19.44 -5.80 -7.56
CA PHE A 183 -20.84 -5.79 -7.99
C PHE A 183 -21.15 -6.80 -9.10
N ASN A 184 -20.15 -7.33 -9.79
CA ASN A 184 -20.33 -8.40 -10.78
C ASN A 184 -19.95 -9.79 -10.23
N TYR A 185 -19.51 -9.91 -8.98
CA TYR A 185 -19.02 -11.19 -8.47
C TYR A 185 -20.09 -12.29 -8.58
N ALA A 186 -21.22 -12.12 -7.92
CA ALA A 186 -22.28 -13.13 -7.90
C ALA A 186 -22.89 -13.37 -9.29
N GLY A 187 -23.04 -12.30 -10.07
CA GLY A 187 -23.65 -12.35 -11.41
C GLY A 187 -22.75 -12.94 -12.50
N TYR A 188 -21.43 -12.79 -12.36
CA TYR A 188 -20.47 -13.17 -13.41
C TYR A 188 -19.27 -13.95 -12.87
N PHE A 189 -18.44 -13.38 -11.97
CA PHE A 189 -17.17 -13.97 -11.57
C PHE A 189 -17.27 -15.24 -10.72
N ALA A 190 -18.42 -15.47 -10.06
CA ALA A 190 -18.66 -16.68 -9.27
C ALA A 190 -19.09 -17.89 -10.12
N LYS A 191 -19.40 -17.72 -11.41
CA LYS A 191 -19.98 -18.76 -12.27
C LYS A 191 -19.52 -18.72 -13.72
N GLY A 192 -19.68 -19.84 -14.41
CA GLY A 192 -19.50 -19.93 -15.87
C GLY A 192 -18.15 -19.44 -16.39
N ALA A 193 -18.18 -18.70 -17.49
CA ALA A 193 -17.01 -18.14 -18.14
C ALA A 193 -16.27 -17.12 -17.27
N GLY A 194 -17.01 -16.33 -16.48
CA GLY A 194 -16.40 -15.36 -15.54
C GLY A 194 -15.58 -16.04 -14.46
N LYS A 195 -16.06 -17.16 -13.90
CA LYS A 195 -15.28 -17.95 -12.93
C LYS A 195 -14.01 -18.53 -13.58
N ALA A 196 -14.12 -19.03 -14.79
CA ALA A 196 -12.96 -19.56 -15.52
C ALA A 196 -11.93 -18.47 -15.81
N TRP A 197 -12.39 -17.28 -16.22
CA TRP A 197 -11.54 -16.12 -16.42
C TRP A 197 -10.83 -15.72 -15.12
N LEU A 198 -11.58 -15.57 -14.02
CA LEU A 198 -11.03 -15.17 -12.73
C LEU A 198 -10.00 -16.20 -12.22
N THR A 199 -10.29 -17.49 -12.33
CA THR A 199 -9.36 -18.55 -11.94
C THR A 199 -8.07 -18.50 -12.75
N GLY A 200 -8.17 -18.29 -14.07
CA GLY A 200 -6.99 -18.13 -14.94
C GLY A 200 -6.17 -16.89 -14.58
N PHE A 201 -6.82 -15.78 -14.30
CA PHE A 201 -6.18 -14.54 -13.89
C PHE A 201 -5.46 -14.68 -12.54
N LEU A 202 -6.11 -15.25 -11.54
CA LEU A 202 -5.55 -15.44 -10.20
C LEU A 202 -4.38 -16.43 -10.16
N SER A 203 -4.32 -17.36 -11.12
CA SER A 203 -3.18 -18.28 -11.24
C SER A 203 -1.96 -17.71 -12.00
N GLY A 204 -1.98 -16.41 -12.32
CA GLY A 204 -0.89 -15.72 -13.00
C GLY A 204 -1.00 -15.70 -14.52
N GLY A 205 -2.14 -16.15 -15.07
CA GLY A 205 -2.44 -15.98 -16.50
C GLY A 205 -2.90 -14.55 -16.80
N SER A 206 -2.97 -14.25 -18.09
CA SER A 206 -3.56 -13.02 -18.62
C SER A 206 -4.72 -13.36 -19.56
N PRO A 207 -5.81 -13.95 -19.04
CA PRO A 207 -6.93 -14.33 -19.89
C PRO A 207 -7.62 -13.07 -20.41
N ALA A 208 -7.91 -13.04 -21.71
CA ALA A 208 -8.75 -11.99 -22.28
C ALA A 208 -10.21 -12.20 -21.87
N LEU A 209 -10.92 -11.11 -21.55
CA LEU A 209 -12.37 -11.14 -21.46
C LEU A 209 -12.93 -11.44 -22.87
N THR A 210 -13.97 -12.27 -22.91
CA THR A 210 -14.79 -12.41 -24.10
C THR A 210 -15.67 -11.17 -24.28
N GLU A 211 -16.20 -10.94 -25.48
CA GLU A 211 -17.12 -9.84 -25.73
C GLU A 211 -18.37 -9.93 -24.81
N GLU A 212 -18.92 -11.13 -24.60
CA GLU A 212 -20.00 -11.36 -23.65
C GLU A 212 -19.62 -10.97 -22.21
N GLY A 213 -18.38 -11.29 -21.77
CA GLY A 213 -17.88 -10.92 -20.47
C GLY A 213 -17.69 -9.41 -20.33
N GLY A 214 -17.15 -8.77 -21.36
CA GLY A 214 -17.00 -7.32 -21.42
C GLY A 214 -18.35 -6.61 -21.41
N ALA A 215 -19.30 -7.09 -22.20
CA ALA A 215 -20.68 -6.58 -22.24
C ALA A 215 -21.33 -6.60 -20.85
N ARG A 216 -21.19 -7.72 -20.13
CA ARG A 216 -21.75 -7.84 -18.76
C ARG A 216 -21.18 -6.83 -17.79
N LEU A 217 -19.87 -6.58 -17.84
CA LEU A 217 -19.22 -5.57 -16.98
C LEU A 217 -19.62 -4.14 -17.40
N ALA A 218 -19.71 -3.88 -18.70
CA ALA A 218 -20.14 -2.61 -19.24
C ALA A 218 -21.60 -2.28 -18.85
N ASP A 219 -22.49 -3.27 -18.92
CA ASP A 219 -23.90 -3.09 -18.57
C ASP A 219 -24.08 -2.65 -17.13
N THR A 220 -23.34 -3.26 -16.18
CA THR A 220 -23.39 -2.85 -14.77
C THR A 220 -23.00 -1.39 -14.59
N LEU A 221 -21.91 -0.92 -15.23
CA LEU A 221 -21.49 0.49 -15.15
C LEU A 221 -22.49 1.42 -15.87
N ARG A 222 -23.05 0.98 -17.00
CA ARG A 222 -24.04 1.74 -17.78
C ARG A 222 -25.32 1.94 -16.98
N GLU A 223 -25.80 0.88 -16.31
CA GLU A 223 -26.97 0.96 -15.43
C GLU A 223 -26.72 1.88 -14.23
N MET A 224 -25.54 1.80 -13.59
CA MET A 224 -25.17 2.69 -12.50
C MET A 224 -25.12 4.16 -12.97
N LYS A 225 -24.54 4.44 -14.13
CA LYS A 225 -24.50 5.79 -14.72
C LYS A 225 -25.91 6.31 -15.04
N GLN A 226 -26.76 5.49 -15.66
CA GLN A 226 -28.13 5.89 -16.00
C GLN A 226 -28.99 6.18 -14.77
N ALA A 227 -28.70 5.52 -13.64
CA ALA A 227 -29.42 5.70 -12.39
C ALA A 227 -28.83 6.80 -11.48
N GLY A 228 -27.80 7.54 -11.91
CA GLY A 228 -27.13 8.55 -11.10
C GLY A 228 -26.35 7.98 -9.91
N VAL A 229 -25.95 6.70 -9.98
CA VAL A 229 -25.10 6.06 -8.96
C VAL A 229 -23.62 6.31 -9.24
N LEU A 230 -23.27 6.50 -10.51
CA LEU A 230 -21.93 6.78 -11.00
C LEU A 230 -21.98 8.02 -11.89
N GLU A 231 -21.30 9.08 -11.49
CA GLU A 231 -21.38 10.38 -12.13
C GLU A 231 -20.01 10.89 -12.61
N GLN A 232 -20.02 11.91 -13.48
CA GLN A 232 -18.80 12.50 -14.04
C GLN A 232 -17.94 13.15 -12.95
N GLU A 233 -18.57 13.71 -11.94
CA GLU A 233 -17.95 14.35 -10.77
C GLU A 233 -17.07 13.39 -9.98
N ASP A 234 -17.41 12.09 -9.96
CA ASP A 234 -16.64 11.03 -9.29
C ASP A 234 -15.21 10.88 -9.83
N LEU A 235 -14.93 11.36 -11.05
CA LEU A 235 -13.57 11.39 -11.59
C LEU A 235 -12.69 12.48 -10.96
N SER A 236 -13.26 13.49 -10.35
CA SER A 236 -12.55 14.65 -9.80
C SER A 236 -12.56 14.70 -8.27
N ILE A 237 -13.46 13.97 -7.63
CA ILE A 237 -13.55 13.93 -6.17
C ILE A 237 -12.38 13.12 -5.60
N ASN A 238 -11.81 13.61 -4.50
CA ASN A 238 -10.79 12.89 -3.73
C ASN A 238 -11.37 12.38 -2.41
N ALA A 239 -10.63 11.49 -1.72
CA ALA A 239 -11.07 10.88 -0.48
C ALA A 239 -11.43 11.88 0.62
N ALA A 240 -10.68 13.00 0.75
CA ALA A 240 -10.92 14.00 1.78
C ALA A 240 -12.22 14.78 1.51
N ASP A 241 -12.48 15.15 0.26
CA ASP A 241 -13.69 15.85 -0.15
C ASP A 241 -14.92 14.94 -0.01
N SER A 242 -14.82 13.68 -0.41
CA SER A 242 -15.87 12.66 -0.25
C SER A 242 -16.25 12.47 1.23
N LEU A 243 -15.26 12.29 2.11
CA LEU A 243 -15.47 12.19 3.56
C LEU A 243 -16.10 13.47 4.13
N THR A 244 -15.63 14.64 3.72
CA THR A 244 -16.17 15.94 4.19
C THR A 244 -17.64 16.11 3.77
N SER A 245 -17.98 15.72 2.53
CA SER A 245 -19.36 15.75 2.03
C SER A 245 -20.26 14.79 2.83
N PHE A 246 -19.80 13.59 3.07
CA PHE A 246 -20.51 12.59 3.88
C PHE A 246 -20.70 13.05 5.33
N ASP A 247 -19.65 13.53 6.00
CA ASP A 247 -19.67 14.00 7.37
C ASP A 247 -20.61 15.22 7.56
N SER A 248 -20.74 16.05 6.52
CA SER A 248 -21.65 17.20 6.53
C SER A 248 -23.10 16.86 6.16
N GLY A 249 -23.38 15.61 5.78
CA GLY A 249 -24.71 15.17 5.35
C GLY A 249 -25.11 15.65 3.96
N LYS A 250 -24.17 16.11 3.14
CA LYS A 250 -24.42 16.49 1.75
C LYS A 250 -24.47 15.28 0.82
N THR A 251 -23.83 14.18 1.22
CA THR A 251 -23.80 12.89 0.55
C THR A 251 -24.38 11.83 1.48
N ALA A 252 -25.29 11.02 0.99
CA ALA A 252 -25.97 10.00 1.79
C ALA A 252 -25.11 8.73 1.98
N MET A 253 -24.30 8.39 1.00
CA MET A 253 -23.44 7.21 1.00
C MET A 253 -22.06 7.52 0.41
N ILE A 254 -21.02 6.81 0.89
CA ILE A 254 -19.69 6.84 0.27
C ILE A 254 -19.19 5.41 0.03
N MET A 255 -18.46 5.21 -1.06
CA MET A 255 -17.73 3.98 -1.31
C MET A 255 -16.34 4.07 -0.68
N ASN A 256 -16.03 3.21 0.30
CA ASN A 256 -14.77 3.29 1.04
C ASN A 256 -14.29 1.93 1.57
N GLY A 257 -13.07 1.89 2.10
CA GLY A 257 -12.49 0.76 2.83
C GLY A 257 -12.60 0.95 4.34
N SER A 258 -12.55 -0.14 5.09
CA SER A 258 -12.60 -0.11 6.56
C SER A 258 -11.39 0.59 7.20
N ASP A 259 -10.28 0.69 6.47
CA ASP A 259 -9.07 1.41 6.87
C ASP A 259 -9.20 2.95 6.86
N HIS A 260 -10.32 3.47 6.34
CA HIS A 260 -10.57 4.91 6.22
C HIS A 260 -11.86 5.38 6.90
N ILE A 261 -12.54 4.49 7.63
CA ILE A 261 -13.81 4.84 8.26
C ILE A 261 -13.59 5.28 9.69
N TYR A 262 -13.86 6.55 9.87
CA TYR A 262 -14.01 7.18 11.17
C TYR A 262 -15.49 7.27 11.53
N SER A 263 -15.78 7.31 12.83
CA SER A 263 -17.11 7.75 13.27
C SER A 263 -17.39 9.12 12.67
N PRO A 264 -18.52 9.31 11.97
CA PRO A 264 -18.84 10.60 11.36
C PRO A 264 -18.73 11.72 12.40
N LYS A 265 -17.99 12.78 12.08
CA LYS A 265 -17.83 13.94 12.97
C LYS A 265 -19.17 14.61 13.33
N SER A 266 -20.16 14.44 12.45
CA SER A 266 -21.55 14.90 12.64
C SER A 266 -22.33 14.13 13.70
N GLY A 267 -21.79 13.05 14.29
CA GLY A 267 -22.53 12.15 15.18
C GLY A 267 -23.55 11.26 14.46
N ALA A 268 -23.58 11.28 13.12
CA ALA A 268 -24.45 10.43 12.33
C ALA A 268 -24.10 8.95 12.54
N SER A 269 -25.12 8.12 12.63
CA SER A 269 -24.97 6.67 12.69
C SER A 269 -24.51 6.16 11.32
N CYS A 270 -23.39 5.45 11.25
CA CYS A 270 -22.89 4.85 10.03
C CYS A 270 -23.30 3.36 9.94
N ARG A 271 -23.60 2.87 8.73
CA ARG A 271 -23.90 1.46 8.44
C ARG A 271 -23.11 1.04 7.21
N PHE A 272 -22.59 -0.16 7.29
CA PHE A 272 -21.88 -0.79 6.16
C PHE A 272 -22.86 -1.58 5.28
N ILE A 273 -22.76 -1.39 3.97
CA ILE A 273 -23.48 -2.11 2.93
C ILE A 273 -22.44 -2.89 2.12
N PRO A 274 -22.57 -4.23 2.01
CA PRO A 274 -21.63 -5.06 1.26
C PRO A 274 -21.80 -4.86 -0.26
N CYS A 275 -21.02 -5.55 -1.08
CA CYS A 275 -21.31 -5.63 -2.51
C CYS A 275 -22.65 -6.29 -2.74
N LEU A 276 -23.49 -5.61 -3.51
CA LEU A 276 -24.87 -6.01 -3.80
C LEU A 276 -24.93 -6.73 -5.15
N GLY A 277 -25.87 -7.65 -5.29
CA GLY A 277 -26.19 -8.31 -6.54
C GLY A 277 -27.65 -8.10 -6.91
N GLU A 278 -28.19 -8.98 -7.77
CA GLU A 278 -29.59 -8.93 -8.21
C GLU A 278 -30.57 -9.25 -7.07
N THR A 279 -30.15 -10.08 -6.13
CA THR A 279 -30.94 -10.47 -4.94
C THR A 279 -30.15 -10.27 -3.66
N ALA A 280 -30.82 -10.22 -2.52
CA ALA A 280 -30.16 -10.15 -1.21
C ALA A 280 -29.27 -11.39 -0.92
N ALA A 281 -29.56 -12.53 -1.53
CA ALA A 281 -28.73 -13.72 -1.43
C ALA A 281 -27.39 -13.59 -2.17
N ASP A 282 -27.26 -12.65 -3.09
CA ASP A 282 -26.05 -12.38 -3.87
C ASP A 282 -25.06 -11.46 -3.15
N GLN A 283 -25.43 -10.93 -1.98
CA GLN A 283 -24.54 -10.10 -1.19
C GLN A 283 -23.25 -10.84 -0.84
N ILE A 284 -22.12 -10.13 -0.94
CA ILE A 284 -20.80 -10.66 -0.62
C ILE A 284 -19.95 -9.58 0.04
N LEU A 285 -19.15 -9.99 1.02
CA LEU A 285 -18.10 -9.11 1.56
C LEU A 285 -16.93 -9.07 0.60
N TYR A 286 -16.60 -7.91 0.15
CA TYR A 286 -15.42 -7.67 -0.68
C TYR A 286 -14.26 -7.31 0.24
N THR A 287 -13.24 -8.17 0.30
CA THR A 287 -12.17 -8.09 1.30
C THR A 287 -10.80 -8.11 0.63
N TYR A 288 -9.81 -7.64 1.35
CA TYR A 288 -8.40 -7.78 0.96
C TYR A 288 -7.53 -7.90 2.20
N PRO A 289 -6.47 -8.72 2.16
CA PRO A 289 -5.55 -8.85 3.29
C PRO A 289 -4.78 -7.54 3.50
N ILE A 290 -4.54 -7.20 4.77
CA ILE A 290 -3.67 -6.06 5.11
C ILE A 290 -2.25 -6.26 4.61
N PHE A 291 -1.79 -7.51 4.60
CA PHE A 291 -0.60 -8.00 3.90
C PHE A 291 -0.75 -9.50 3.66
N SER A 292 0.12 -10.07 2.84
CA SER A 292 0.29 -11.51 2.69
C SER A 292 1.76 -11.84 2.92
N ALA A 293 2.04 -12.94 3.63
CA ALA A 293 3.39 -13.36 3.96
C ALA A 293 3.81 -14.57 3.15
N ALA A 294 5.04 -14.55 2.64
CA ALA A 294 5.70 -15.67 1.99
C ALA A 294 7.07 -15.93 2.64
N VAL A 295 7.61 -17.10 2.40
CA VAL A 295 8.94 -17.52 2.89
C VAL A 295 9.87 -17.70 1.72
N SER A 296 11.11 -17.22 1.84
CA SER A 296 12.17 -17.50 0.89
C SER A 296 12.46 -19.00 0.82
N LYS A 297 12.55 -19.55 -0.39
CA LYS A 297 12.91 -20.95 -0.58
C LYS A 297 14.30 -21.26 -0.02
N GLU A 298 15.23 -20.33 -0.08
CA GLU A 298 16.59 -20.49 0.44
C GLU A 298 16.60 -20.69 1.95
N THR A 299 15.76 -19.99 2.68
CA THR A 299 15.57 -20.13 4.14
C THR A 299 15.22 -21.56 4.52
N MET A 300 14.42 -22.26 3.69
CA MET A 300 14.00 -23.63 3.96
C MET A 300 15.11 -24.68 3.75
N ASN A 301 16.24 -24.30 3.16
CA ASN A 301 17.40 -25.18 3.01
C ASN A 301 18.21 -25.32 4.32
N ASP A 302 18.08 -24.38 5.24
CA ASP A 302 18.63 -24.48 6.61
C ASP A 302 17.55 -24.97 7.57
N SER A 303 17.72 -26.17 8.11
CA SER A 303 16.71 -26.79 8.97
C SER A 303 16.41 -26.00 10.25
N LYS A 304 17.40 -25.28 10.82
CA LYS A 304 17.21 -24.44 12.01
C LYS A 304 16.44 -23.18 11.67
N LYS A 305 16.79 -22.52 10.56
CA LYS A 305 16.04 -21.36 10.07
C LYS A 305 14.62 -21.74 9.67
N ALA A 306 14.44 -22.85 8.98
CA ALA A 306 13.13 -23.37 8.62
C ALA A 306 12.22 -23.57 9.83
N GLU A 307 12.75 -24.14 10.92
CA GLU A 307 12.01 -24.32 12.17
C GLU A 307 11.66 -22.97 12.83
N ALA A 308 12.60 -22.04 12.89
CA ALA A 308 12.39 -20.70 13.42
C ALA A 308 11.31 -19.95 12.64
N VAL A 309 11.36 -20.01 11.31
CA VAL A 309 10.36 -19.38 10.44
C VAL A 309 8.97 -20.00 10.62
N ARG A 310 8.86 -21.33 10.76
CA ARG A 310 7.58 -22.00 11.08
C ARG A 310 7.01 -21.51 12.41
N GLN A 311 7.87 -21.41 13.45
CA GLN A 311 7.45 -20.86 14.74
C GLN A 311 6.92 -19.44 14.60
N VAL A 312 7.64 -18.56 13.92
CA VAL A 312 7.24 -17.16 13.71
C VAL A 312 5.91 -17.09 12.95
N LEU A 313 5.76 -17.81 11.83
CA LEU A 313 4.50 -17.83 11.07
C LEU A 313 3.32 -18.34 11.90
N THR A 314 3.50 -19.41 12.66
CA THR A 314 2.45 -19.95 13.54
C THR A 314 2.00 -18.90 14.57
N VAL A 315 2.94 -18.13 15.13
CA VAL A 315 2.62 -17.03 16.05
C VAL A 315 1.93 -15.89 15.32
N MET A 316 2.46 -15.44 14.16
CA MET A 316 1.88 -14.34 13.38
C MET A 316 0.41 -14.58 13.01
N TYR A 317 0.05 -15.81 12.69
CA TYR A 317 -1.29 -16.21 12.28
C TYR A 317 -2.14 -16.83 13.41
N SER A 318 -1.65 -16.86 14.65
CA SER A 318 -2.45 -17.29 15.79
C SER A 318 -3.65 -16.35 16.00
N GLY A 319 -4.78 -16.91 16.48
CA GLY A 319 -5.97 -16.09 16.75
C GLY A 319 -5.70 -14.94 17.75
N ALA A 320 -4.77 -15.14 18.70
CA ALA A 320 -4.37 -14.08 19.63
C ALA A 320 -3.60 -12.97 18.92
N ALA A 321 -2.65 -13.30 18.03
CA ALA A 321 -1.90 -12.30 17.26
C ALA A 321 -2.83 -11.53 16.31
N GLN A 322 -3.79 -12.20 15.67
CA GLN A 322 -4.77 -11.55 14.80
C GLN A 322 -5.65 -10.56 15.55
N LYS A 323 -6.03 -10.86 16.80
CA LYS A 323 -6.81 -9.94 17.66
C LYS A 323 -5.99 -8.72 18.06
N VAL A 324 -4.72 -8.90 18.40
CA VAL A 324 -3.81 -7.76 18.66
C VAL A 324 -3.67 -6.88 17.41
N LEU A 325 -3.57 -7.51 16.22
CA LEU A 325 -3.52 -6.77 14.96
C LEU A 325 -4.82 -6.00 14.70
N ALA A 326 -5.98 -6.54 15.12
CA ALA A 326 -7.26 -5.88 14.98
C ALA A 326 -7.43 -4.65 15.89
N GLU A 327 -6.68 -4.56 16.98
CA GLU A 327 -6.64 -3.35 17.83
C GLU A 327 -5.96 -2.18 17.11
N ASP A 328 -5.02 -2.46 16.22
CA ASP A 328 -4.32 -1.47 15.40
C ASP A 328 -5.09 -1.09 14.13
N ALA A 329 -6.07 -1.89 13.71
CA ALA A 329 -6.84 -1.68 12.49
C ALA A 329 -8.29 -2.14 12.67
N GLU A 330 -9.26 -1.23 12.50
CA GLU A 330 -10.67 -1.55 12.69
C GLU A 330 -11.21 -2.53 11.63
N ALA A 331 -12.17 -3.38 12.05
CA ALA A 331 -12.98 -4.26 11.21
C ALA A 331 -12.20 -5.24 10.33
N LEU A 332 -11.30 -6.00 10.94
CA LEU A 332 -10.58 -7.08 10.27
C LEU A 332 -11.41 -8.36 10.22
N ILE A 333 -11.30 -9.05 9.09
CA ILE A 333 -11.85 -10.40 8.88
C ILE A 333 -10.71 -11.39 8.95
N SER A 334 -10.85 -12.45 9.77
CA SER A 334 -9.93 -13.58 9.73
C SER A 334 -10.25 -14.52 8.58
N TYR A 335 -9.25 -14.92 7.82
CA TYR A 335 -9.36 -15.98 6.82
C TYR A 335 -9.08 -17.38 7.40
N ASN A 336 -8.79 -17.47 8.70
CA ASN A 336 -8.61 -18.73 9.41
C ASN A 336 -9.91 -19.16 10.07
N ASP A 337 -10.17 -20.48 10.06
CA ASP A 337 -11.31 -21.06 10.75
C ASP A 337 -11.13 -20.97 12.28
N GLY A 338 -12.23 -20.76 12.98
CA GLY A 338 -12.24 -20.69 14.45
C GLY A 338 -11.63 -19.42 15.05
N VAL A 339 -11.30 -18.41 14.25
CA VAL A 339 -10.84 -17.10 14.73
C VAL A 339 -11.96 -16.07 14.55
N ASP A 340 -12.55 -15.65 15.66
CA ASP A 340 -13.53 -14.59 15.70
C ASP A 340 -12.82 -13.25 15.97
N MET A 341 -12.97 -12.30 15.04
CA MET A 341 -12.41 -10.95 15.13
C MET A 341 -13.43 -10.02 15.80
N PRO A 342 -12.97 -8.99 16.55
CA PRO A 342 -13.86 -7.96 17.06
C PRO A 342 -14.50 -7.19 15.90
N ILE A 343 -15.82 -6.98 15.97
CA ILE A 343 -16.59 -6.29 14.92
C ILE A 343 -17.23 -5.05 15.55
N SER A 344 -17.02 -3.86 14.98
CA SER A 344 -17.69 -2.65 15.42
C SER A 344 -19.17 -2.61 15.01
N ASP A 345 -19.95 -1.75 15.64
CA ASP A 345 -21.39 -1.61 15.38
C ASP A 345 -21.71 -1.25 13.92
N ILE A 346 -20.80 -0.60 13.22
CA ILE A 346 -20.94 -0.25 11.79
C ILE A 346 -21.19 -1.49 10.94
N TYR A 347 -20.54 -2.62 11.29
CA TYR A 347 -20.56 -3.88 10.52
C TYR A 347 -21.56 -4.91 11.06
N ARG A 348 -22.40 -4.53 12.04
CA ARG A 348 -23.38 -5.45 12.63
C ARG A 348 -24.36 -6.01 11.58
N SER A 349 -24.72 -5.21 10.58
CA SER A 349 -25.60 -5.62 9.47
C SER A 349 -25.06 -6.79 8.64
N VAL A 350 -23.74 -6.96 8.59
CA VAL A 350 -23.06 -7.99 7.79
C VAL A 350 -22.47 -9.13 8.64
N SER A 351 -22.75 -9.14 9.94
CA SER A 351 -22.25 -10.20 10.85
C SER A 351 -22.61 -11.62 10.41
N GLY A 352 -23.77 -11.80 9.78
CA GLY A 352 -24.18 -13.08 9.18
C GLY A 352 -23.23 -13.51 8.05
N LEU A 353 -22.89 -12.60 7.13
CA LEU A 353 -21.97 -12.87 6.04
C LEU A 353 -20.55 -13.21 6.55
N ILE A 354 -20.12 -12.53 7.64
CA ILE A 354 -18.83 -12.82 8.29
C ILE A 354 -18.85 -14.24 8.88
N ALA A 355 -19.91 -14.60 9.62
CA ALA A 355 -20.05 -15.91 10.23
C ALA A 355 -20.14 -17.05 9.20
N GLU A 356 -20.82 -16.80 8.07
CA GLU A 356 -20.95 -17.73 6.95
C GLU A 356 -19.69 -17.79 6.07
N LYS A 357 -18.66 -16.96 6.36
CA LYS A 357 -17.47 -16.83 5.52
C LYS A 357 -17.80 -16.48 4.06
N LYS A 358 -18.85 -15.70 3.86
CA LYS A 358 -19.34 -15.30 2.54
C LYS A 358 -18.59 -14.05 2.06
N TYR A 359 -17.36 -14.25 1.66
CA TYR A 359 -16.48 -13.17 1.19
C TYR A 359 -15.75 -13.55 -0.11
N PHE A 360 -15.35 -12.54 -0.85
CA PHE A 360 -14.40 -12.59 -1.94
C PHE A 360 -13.13 -11.83 -1.55
N ILE A 361 -12.00 -12.51 -1.65
CA ILE A 361 -10.70 -11.88 -1.39
C ILE A 361 -10.22 -11.25 -2.68
N ARG A 362 -10.25 -9.93 -2.73
CA ARG A 362 -9.71 -9.17 -3.85
C ARG A 362 -8.19 -9.29 -3.89
N PHE A 363 -7.68 -9.50 -5.07
CA PHE A 363 -6.26 -9.37 -5.31
C PHE A 363 -5.97 -7.92 -5.70
N LEU A 364 -5.13 -7.27 -4.93
CA LEU A 364 -4.69 -5.90 -5.21
C LEU A 364 -3.68 -5.91 -6.35
N ASN A 365 -4.17 -6.15 -7.56
CA ASN A 365 -3.40 -6.27 -8.79
C ASN A 365 -3.40 -4.94 -9.54
N ARG A 366 -2.20 -4.43 -9.86
CA ARG A 366 -2.04 -3.15 -10.57
C ARG A 366 -2.67 -3.18 -11.97
N ASN A 367 -2.60 -4.31 -12.66
CA ASN A 367 -3.20 -4.44 -13.99
C ASN A 367 -4.72 -4.32 -13.91
N MET A 368 -5.33 -4.97 -12.92
CA MET A 368 -6.76 -4.85 -12.67
C MET A 368 -7.15 -3.41 -12.29
N PHE A 369 -6.35 -2.72 -11.49
CA PHE A 369 -6.56 -1.29 -11.21
C PHE A 369 -6.54 -0.45 -12.49
N SER A 370 -5.54 -0.67 -13.34
CA SER A 370 -5.40 0.07 -14.60
C SER A 370 -6.57 -0.21 -15.54
N ALA A 371 -6.97 -1.48 -15.67
CA ALA A 371 -8.09 -1.90 -16.51
C ALA A 371 -9.42 -1.32 -16.00
N SER A 372 -9.68 -1.46 -14.70
CA SER A 372 -10.92 -0.98 -14.09
C SER A 372 -11.05 0.55 -14.14
N THR A 373 -9.97 1.27 -13.81
CA THR A 373 -9.96 2.74 -13.90
C THR A 373 -10.18 3.22 -15.34
N ALA A 374 -9.54 2.58 -16.31
CA ALA A 374 -9.74 2.94 -17.72
C ALA A 374 -11.18 2.67 -18.18
N ALA A 375 -11.75 1.54 -17.79
CA ALA A 375 -13.13 1.16 -18.09
C ALA A 375 -14.15 2.14 -17.50
N VAL A 376 -14.01 2.51 -16.22
CA VAL A 376 -14.89 3.49 -15.55
C VAL A 376 -14.76 4.86 -16.20
N LYS A 377 -13.53 5.32 -16.48
CA LYS A 377 -13.30 6.60 -17.18
C LYS A 377 -13.93 6.62 -18.58
N ALA A 378 -13.79 5.54 -19.34
CA ALA A 378 -14.39 5.44 -20.67
C ALA A 378 -15.92 5.48 -20.60
N MET A 379 -16.52 4.77 -19.63
CA MET A 379 -17.97 4.78 -19.41
C MET A 379 -18.49 6.16 -19.03
N LEU A 380 -17.78 6.89 -18.19
CA LEU A 380 -18.17 8.25 -17.78
C LEU A 380 -17.97 9.27 -18.90
N ALA A 381 -16.89 9.17 -19.67
CA ALA A 381 -16.60 10.09 -20.78
C ALA A 381 -17.54 9.91 -21.97
N GLY A 382 -18.17 8.73 -22.10
CA GLY A 382 -19.05 8.40 -23.21
C GLY A 382 -19.96 7.22 -22.90
N ASP A 383 -20.27 6.46 -23.90
CA ASP A 383 -20.96 5.17 -23.79
C ASP A 383 -20.30 4.22 -24.82
N PRO A 384 -19.15 3.64 -24.48
CA PRO A 384 -18.44 2.76 -25.39
C PRO A 384 -19.30 1.53 -25.73
N SER A 385 -19.21 1.07 -26.98
CA SER A 385 -19.78 -0.22 -27.34
C SER A 385 -19.12 -1.36 -26.53
N ASP A 386 -19.79 -2.49 -26.41
CA ASP A 386 -19.30 -3.65 -25.67
C ASP A 386 -17.95 -4.14 -26.22
N ALA A 387 -17.76 -4.07 -27.54
CA ALA A 387 -16.49 -4.42 -28.18
C ALA A 387 -15.37 -3.43 -27.81
N GLU A 388 -15.62 -2.13 -27.84
CA GLU A 388 -14.64 -1.09 -27.45
C GLU A 388 -14.28 -1.20 -25.96
N PHE A 389 -15.28 -1.42 -25.10
CA PHE A 389 -15.06 -1.64 -23.67
C PHE A 389 -14.18 -2.87 -23.43
N THR A 390 -14.52 -4.00 -24.06
CA THR A 390 -13.79 -5.27 -23.93
C THR A 390 -12.34 -5.13 -24.41
N GLU A 391 -12.13 -4.47 -25.55
CA GLU A 391 -10.79 -4.22 -26.09
C GLU A 391 -9.96 -3.35 -25.14
N LEU A 392 -10.53 -2.24 -24.66
CA LEU A 392 -9.87 -1.34 -23.72
C LEU A 392 -9.45 -2.08 -22.43
N PHE A 393 -10.37 -2.87 -21.85
CA PHE A 393 -10.10 -3.65 -20.66
C PHE A 393 -8.96 -4.65 -20.89
N ASN A 394 -9.03 -5.42 -21.99
CA ASN A 394 -8.02 -6.43 -22.34
C ASN A 394 -6.64 -5.83 -22.62
N GLN A 395 -6.56 -4.66 -23.21
CA GLN A 395 -5.30 -3.94 -23.42
C GLN A 395 -4.64 -3.51 -22.10
N LYS A 396 -5.43 -3.18 -21.09
CA LYS A 396 -4.93 -2.69 -19.81
C LYS A 396 -4.62 -3.81 -18.81
N ILE A 397 -5.33 -4.93 -18.88
CA ILE A 397 -5.12 -6.07 -17.98
C ILE A 397 -3.81 -6.80 -18.28
N THR A 398 -3.31 -6.72 -19.50
CA THR A 398 -2.06 -7.34 -19.93
C THR A 398 -0.95 -6.29 -19.99
N LYS A 399 0.09 -6.44 -19.19
CA LYS A 399 1.28 -5.59 -19.26
C LYS A 399 2.43 -6.37 -19.88
N PRO A 400 2.95 -5.99 -21.04
CA PRO A 400 4.13 -6.63 -21.61
C PRO A 400 5.35 -6.38 -20.72
N LYS A 401 6.20 -7.40 -20.55
CA LYS A 401 7.50 -7.26 -19.87
C LYS A 401 8.44 -6.46 -20.76
N ASP A 402 9.19 -5.54 -20.16
CA ASP A 402 10.23 -4.77 -20.83
C ASP A 402 11.61 -5.20 -20.31
N THR A 403 12.19 -6.18 -21.01
CA THR A 403 13.49 -6.77 -20.68
C THR A 403 14.66 -6.11 -21.41
N ALA A 404 14.43 -4.99 -22.10
CA ALA A 404 15.52 -4.26 -22.76
C ALA A 404 16.46 -3.68 -21.70
N VAL A 405 17.77 -3.92 -21.87
CA VAL A 405 18.79 -3.31 -21.01
C VAL A 405 18.84 -1.81 -21.27
N VAL A 406 18.70 -1.02 -20.21
CA VAL A 406 18.69 0.45 -20.28
C VAL A 406 19.99 1.07 -19.75
N GLY A 407 20.80 0.32 -19.04
CA GLY A 407 22.08 0.78 -18.49
C GLY A 407 22.67 -0.23 -17.51
N ALA A 408 23.78 0.15 -16.86
CA ALA A 408 24.46 -0.71 -15.90
C ALA A 408 24.90 0.06 -14.64
N SER A 409 24.87 -0.59 -13.49
CA SER A 409 25.41 -0.10 -12.23
C SER A 409 26.82 -0.64 -11.99
N ASN A 410 27.70 0.25 -11.54
CA ASN A 410 29.07 -0.07 -11.11
C ASN A 410 29.19 -0.23 -9.58
N ILE A 411 28.14 0.07 -8.82
CA ILE A 411 28.14 0.07 -7.35
C ILE A 411 27.14 -0.92 -6.77
N GLU A 412 27.28 -1.18 -5.46
CA GLU A 412 26.27 -1.82 -4.62
C GLU A 412 25.87 -0.88 -3.50
N ALA A 413 24.57 -0.76 -3.25
CA ALA A 413 24.06 0.07 -2.17
C ALA A 413 22.79 -0.54 -1.57
N GLY A 414 22.77 -0.74 -0.24
CA GLY A 414 21.64 -1.31 0.48
C GLY A 414 20.47 -0.33 0.61
N ASN A 415 19.27 -0.88 0.70
CA ASN A 415 18.05 -0.10 0.94
C ASN A 415 17.52 -0.25 2.38
N GLN A 416 18.30 -0.81 3.28
CA GLN A 416 17.99 -0.95 4.70
C GLN A 416 18.86 -0.04 5.55
N LEU A 417 18.32 0.35 6.72
CA LEU A 417 19.13 0.96 7.77
C LEU A 417 20.06 -0.11 8.35
N GLY A 418 21.36 0.13 8.34
CA GLY A 418 22.40 -0.78 8.81
C GLY A 418 23.06 -0.32 10.12
N GLU A 419 23.92 -1.16 10.69
CA GLU A 419 24.74 -0.78 11.86
C GLU A 419 25.68 0.39 11.54
N ASP A 420 26.22 0.39 10.31
CA ASP A 420 27.14 1.45 9.84
C ASP A 420 26.40 2.73 9.45
N ARG A 421 25.12 2.62 9.11
CA ARG A 421 24.27 3.74 8.66
C ARG A 421 22.88 3.60 9.30
N PRO A 422 22.74 3.88 10.60
CA PRO A 422 21.48 3.68 11.31
C PRO A 422 20.39 4.71 10.95
N LEU A 423 20.76 5.78 10.26
CA LEU A 423 19.88 6.92 9.96
C LEU A 423 19.56 7.09 8.48
N GLU A 424 20.26 6.39 7.60
CA GLU A 424 20.04 6.55 6.16
C GLU A 424 20.20 5.24 5.38
N ARG A 425 19.51 5.18 4.23
CA ARG A 425 19.59 4.08 3.28
C ARG A 425 20.61 4.42 2.20
N SER A 426 21.63 3.60 2.01
CA SER A 426 22.69 3.87 1.04
C SER A 426 22.17 4.02 -0.39
N ALA A 427 21.20 3.20 -0.81
CA ALA A 427 20.60 3.32 -2.13
C ALA A 427 19.86 4.66 -2.30
N ALA A 428 19.12 5.12 -1.29
CA ALA A 428 18.42 6.39 -1.34
C ALA A 428 19.39 7.60 -1.36
N SER A 429 20.50 7.50 -0.65
CA SER A 429 21.59 8.50 -0.71
C SER A 429 22.14 8.62 -2.14
N VAL A 430 22.35 7.50 -2.84
CA VAL A 430 22.75 7.50 -4.27
C VAL A 430 21.72 8.22 -5.13
N LEU A 431 20.43 7.98 -4.91
CA LEU A 431 19.36 8.64 -5.66
C LEU A 431 19.37 10.16 -5.42
N ALA A 432 19.51 10.60 -4.17
CA ALA A 432 19.59 12.03 -3.83
C ALA A 432 20.79 12.70 -4.51
N GLN A 433 21.95 12.05 -4.54
CA GLN A 433 23.14 12.54 -5.24
C GLN A 433 22.94 12.66 -6.76
N ILE A 434 22.23 11.71 -7.37
CA ILE A 434 21.91 11.76 -8.80
C ILE A 434 21.03 12.97 -9.10
N VAL A 435 20.00 13.21 -8.28
CA VAL A 435 19.12 14.38 -8.43
C VAL A 435 19.93 15.67 -8.27
N GLN A 436 20.79 15.77 -7.24
CA GLN A 436 21.63 16.93 -7.04
C GLN A 436 22.56 17.21 -8.23
N GLY A 437 23.23 16.16 -8.72
CA GLY A 437 24.14 16.30 -9.87
C GLY A 437 23.43 16.68 -11.17
N ALA A 438 22.15 16.33 -11.32
CA ALA A 438 21.35 16.67 -12.49
C ALA A 438 20.77 18.09 -12.42
N THR A 439 20.40 18.57 -11.23
CA THR A 439 19.68 19.84 -11.02
C THR A 439 20.59 20.99 -10.58
N GLY A 440 21.76 20.69 -10.00
CA GLY A 440 22.65 21.69 -9.40
C GLY A 440 22.09 22.33 -8.12
N ALA A 441 21.12 21.68 -7.47
CA ALA A 441 20.52 22.17 -6.23
C ALA A 441 21.54 22.25 -5.09
N ASP A 442 21.38 23.23 -4.20
CA ASP A 442 22.19 23.33 -2.98
C ASP A 442 21.89 22.15 -2.04
N VAL A 443 20.64 21.70 -2.02
CA VAL A 443 20.18 20.59 -1.21
C VAL A 443 19.11 19.77 -1.92
N VAL A 444 19.16 18.47 -1.75
CA VAL A 444 18.13 17.51 -2.21
C VAL A 444 17.56 16.77 -1.02
N LEU A 445 16.23 16.71 -0.93
CA LEU A 445 15.49 15.96 0.07
C LEU A 445 14.45 15.09 -0.64
N ILE A 446 14.65 13.78 -0.64
CA ILE A 446 13.68 12.82 -1.21
C ILE A 446 13.31 11.81 -0.15
N GLU A 447 12.13 11.22 -0.31
CA GLU A 447 11.73 10.12 0.57
C GLU A 447 12.70 8.95 0.45
N SER A 448 13.23 8.45 1.57
CA SER A 448 14.24 7.40 1.58
C SER A 448 13.75 6.09 0.97
N LYS A 449 12.44 5.82 1.03
CA LYS A 449 11.80 4.64 0.45
C LYS A 449 11.55 4.74 -1.05
N CYS A 450 11.96 5.82 -1.70
CA CYS A 450 12.09 5.86 -3.16
C CYS A 450 13.08 4.80 -3.66
N ALA A 451 14.05 4.39 -2.85
CA ALA A 451 14.83 3.17 -3.09
C ALA A 451 14.03 1.94 -2.63
N ALA A 452 13.21 1.39 -3.51
CA ALA A 452 12.33 0.26 -3.22
C ALA A 452 13.06 -1.07 -3.07
N ALA A 453 14.28 -1.19 -3.62
CA ALA A 453 15.18 -2.35 -3.47
C ALA A 453 16.64 -1.89 -3.42
N PRO A 454 17.59 -2.75 -2.98
CA PRO A 454 19.01 -2.47 -3.07
C PRO A 454 19.47 -2.22 -4.51
N LEU A 455 20.54 -1.47 -4.68
CA LEU A 455 21.24 -1.36 -5.96
C LEU A 455 22.33 -2.43 -6.02
N TYR A 456 22.35 -3.25 -7.07
CA TYR A 456 23.39 -4.25 -7.31
C TYR A 456 24.21 -3.88 -8.56
N LYS A 457 25.44 -4.37 -8.62
CA LYS A 457 26.27 -4.24 -9.84
C LYS A 457 25.69 -5.06 -10.97
N GLY A 458 25.75 -4.53 -12.19
CA GLY A 458 25.33 -5.23 -13.39
C GLY A 458 24.35 -4.45 -14.24
N ASP A 459 23.82 -5.14 -15.25
CA ASP A 459 22.87 -4.58 -16.20
C ASP A 459 21.47 -4.44 -15.59
N TYR A 460 20.78 -3.39 -15.98
CA TYR A 460 19.41 -3.09 -15.57
C TYR A 460 18.49 -3.07 -16.78
N THR A 461 17.41 -3.81 -16.68
CA THR A 461 16.27 -3.70 -17.60
C THR A 461 15.30 -2.62 -17.09
N LYS A 462 14.34 -2.23 -17.92
CA LYS A 462 13.31 -1.30 -17.50
C LYS A 462 12.41 -1.87 -16.38
N ASP A 463 12.19 -3.19 -16.38
CA ASP A 463 11.48 -3.85 -15.29
C ASP A 463 12.28 -3.80 -13.98
N ASP A 464 13.61 -3.94 -14.04
CA ASP A 464 14.48 -3.77 -12.87
C ASP A 464 14.44 -2.34 -12.34
N LEU A 465 14.37 -1.32 -13.21
CA LEU A 465 14.20 0.08 -12.76
C LEU A 465 12.93 0.25 -11.93
N ASN A 466 11.80 -0.29 -12.39
CA ASN A 466 10.53 -0.23 -11.68
C ASN A 466 10.54 -1.05 -10.37
N ALA A 467 11.44 -2.03 -10.27
CA ALA A 467 11.66 -2.81 -9.06
C ALA A 467 12.46 -2.02 -8.00
N VAL A 468 13.41 -1.20 -8.45
CA VAL A 468 14.39 -0.51 -7.60
C VAL A 468 13.93 0.88 -7.20
N ILE A 469 13.22 1.57 -8.10
CA ILE A 469 12.79 2.95 -7.88
C ILE A 469 11.27 3.03 -7.73
N ALA A 470 10.81 3.53 -6.59
CA ALA A 470 9.45 4.05 -6.47
C ALA A 470 9.44 5.46 -7.04
N ASP A 471 8.96 5.61 -8.28
CA ASP A 471 9.00 6.89 -8.99
C ASP A 471 8.15 7.95 -8.32
N GLU A 472 8.73 9.12 -8.10
CA GLU A 472 8.06 10.28 -7.54
C GLU A 472 8.33 11.53 -8.37
N PRO A 473 7.33 12.43 -8.52
CA PRO A 473 7.54 13.77 -9.03
C PRO A 473 8.51 14.54 -8.15
N LEU A 474 9.37 15.34 -8.77
CA LEU A 474 10.33 16.21 -8.11
C LEU A 474 9.92 17.67 -8.26
N TYR A 475 10.16 18.46 -7.23
CA TYR A 475 9.83 19.88 -7.18
C TYR A 475 11.05 20.69 -6.77
N GLU A 476 11.27 21.81 -7.46
CA GLU A 476 12.23 22.81 -7.03
C GLU A 476 11.57 23.92 -6.21
N ALA A 477 12.28 24.46 -5.24
CA ALA A 477 11.83 25.55 -4.39
C ALA A 477 13.01 26.31 -3.79
N GLU A 478 12.79 27.59 -3.48
CA GLU A 478 13.66 28.40 -2.62
C GLU A 478 13.21 28.24 -1.17
N LEU A 479 13.91 27.44 -0.39
CA LEU A 479 13.58 27.17 1.01
C LEU A 479 14.54 27.90 1.95
N THR A 480 14.01 28.43 3.05
CA THR A 480 14.86 28.97 4.13
C THR A 480 15.53 27.84 4.91
N GLY A 481 16.66 28.11 5.57
CA GLY A 481 17.31 27.13 6.43
C GLY A 481 16.39 26.64 7.56
N ALA A 482 15.51 27.49 8.07
CA ALA A 482 14.51 27.10 9.06
C ALA A 482 13.50 26.10 8.47
N GLN A 483 13.05 26.30 7.22
CA GLN A 483 12.15 25.37 6.53
C GLN A 483 12.82 24.03 6.26
N LEU A 484 14.09 24.03 5.83
CA LEU A 484 14.87 22.81 5.63
C LEU A 484 15.05 22.04 6.95
N SER A 485 15.39 22.73 8.03
CA SER A 485 15.56 22.10 9.35
C SER A 485 14.27 21.47 9.85
N SER A 486 13.11 22.09 9.58
CA SER A 486 11.82 21.57 10.01
C SER A 486 11.45 20.21 9.41
N VAL A 487 12.03 19.83 8.27
CA VAL A 487 11.80 18.50 7.65
C VAL A 487 12.34 17.35 8.52
N PHE A 488 13.29 17.64 9.40
CA PHE A 488 13.91 16.66 10.30
C PHE A 488 13.25 16.63 11.69
N ASP A 489 12.19 17.40 11.91
CA ASP A 489 11.45 17.36 13.16
C ASP A 489 10.52 16.14 13.18
N ASP A 490 10.71 15.21 14.13
CA ASP A 490 9.97 13.94 14.25
C ASP A 490 8.46 14.08 14.17
N ALA A 491 7.93 15.19 14.69
CA ALA A 491 6.50 15.48 14.66
C ALA A 491 5.94 15.60 13.24
N ILE A 492 6.78 15.91 12.27
CA ILE A 492 6.38 16.31 10.92
C ILE A 492 6.20 15.13 9.99
N LEU A 493 7.20 14.27 9.88
CA LEU A 493 7.12 13.08 9.03
C LEU A 493 6.12 12.08 9.58
N GLY A 494 5.99 11.99 10.91
CA GLY A 494 5.04 11.13 11.57
C GLY A 494 3.59 11.58 11.47
N THR A 495 3.31 12.87 11.57
CA THR A 495 1.94 13.40 11.59
C THR A 495 1.32 13.58 10.22
N THR A 496 2.10 13.87 9.19
CA THR A 496 1.57 14.20 7.86
C THR A 496 1.17 13.02 7.02
N THR A 497 1.87 11.89 7.14
CA THR A 497 1.64 10.72 6.26
C THR A 497 0.54 9.79 6.78
N TYR A 498 0.29 9.75 8.11
CA TYR A 498 -0.59 8.74 8.72
C TYR A 498 -1.53 9.27 9.81
N SER A 499 -1.59 10.59 10.04
CA SER A 499 -2.45 11.18 11.09
C SER A 499 -3.92 10.84 10.92
N TYR A 500 -4.36 10.54 9.70
CA TYR A 500 -5.73 10.12 9.40
C TYR A 500 -6.00 8.63 9.67
N LEU A 501 -4.97 7.82 9.89
CA LEU A 501 -5.09 6.37 10.09
C LEU A 501 -4.96 5.93 11.55
N ASN A 502 -4.68 6.85 12.49
CA ASN A 502 -4.36 6.53 13.90
C ASN A 502 -3.24 5.46 14.06
N ILE A 503 -2.30 5.41 13.13
CA ILE A 503 -1.24 4.41 13.06
C ILE A 503 0.07 5.09 13.44
N GLU A 504 0.87 4.46 14.32
CA GLU A 504 2.22 4.93 14.63
C GLU A 504 3.12 4.81 13.40
N PRO A 505 3.63 5.94 12.87
CA PRO A 505 4.55 5.90 11.74
C PRO A 505 5.93 5.41 12.18
N ILE A 506 6.64 4.77 11.26
CA ILE A 506 8.07 4.58 11.40
C ILE A 506 8.74 5.88 11.00
N VAL A 507 9.51 6.46 11.89
CA VAL A 507 10.35 7.60 11.55
C VAL A 507 11.46 7.10 10.62
N ASP A 508 11.41 7.57 9.38
CA ASP A 508 12.42 7.30 8.36
C ASP A 508 12.84 8.65 7.80
N TYR A 509 14.08 9.03 8.04
CA TYR A 509 14.58 10.32 7.59
C TYR A 509 14.61 10.39 6.06
N PRO A 510 14.39 11.58 5.47
CA PRO A 510 14.52 11.74 4.03
C PRO A 510 15.97 11.45 3.60
N ALA A 511 16.15 10.93 2.40
CA ALA A 511 17.48 10.87 1.81
C ALA A 511 17.93 12.30 1.47
N LEU A 512 19.14 12.62 1.89
CA LEU A 512 19.73 13.96 1.81
C LEU A 512 20.93 13.95 0.86
N SER A 513 21.14 15.04 0.14
CA SER A 513 22.37 15.35 -0.57
C SER A 513 22.62 16.85 -0.57
N GLY A 514 23.89 17.27 -0.59
CA GLY A 514 24.31 18.66 -0.60
C GLY A 514 24.51 19.29 0.78
N MET A 515 23.98 18.67 1.84
CA MET A 515 24.14 19.10 3.24
C MET A 515 24.34 17.88 4.12
N THR A 516 24.82 18.09 5.34
CA THR A 516 24.91 17.05 6.38
C THR A 516 23.95 17.39 7.52
N ALA A 517 23.16 16.42 7.95
CA ALA A 517 22.26 16.55 9.10
C ALA A 517 22.90 15.95 10.35
N PHE A 518 22.98 16.74 11.42
CA PHE A 518 23.38 16.30 12.75
C PHE A 518 22.14 16.09 13.59
N LEU A 519 21.91 14.86 14.03
CA LEU A 519 20.75 14.49 14.83
C LEU A 519 21.16 14.29 16.28
N THR A 520 20.38 14.82 17.19
CA THR A 520 20.54 14.54 18.63
C THR A 520 20.06 13.11 18.96
N ALA A 521 20.43 12.60 20.14
CA ALA A 521 19.99 11.31 20.64
C ALA A 521 18.45 11.16 20.74
N ASN A 522 17.70 12.27 20.67
CA ASN A 522 16.25 12.31 20.67
C ASN A 522 15.64 12.37 19.25
N GLY A 523 16.48 12.24 18.22
CA GLY A 523 16.03 12.26 16.81
C GLY A 523 15.69 13.64 16.25
N ARG A 524 15.91 14.73 17.00
CA ARG A 524 15.69 16.10 16.51
C ARG A 524 16.90 16.58 15.73
N GLY A 525 16.69 17.03 14.51
CA GLY A 525 17.72 17.65 13.69
C GLY A 525 17.99 19.07 14.16
N ASP A 526 18.96 19.25 15.03
CA ASP A 526 19.27 20.59 15.53
C ASP A 526 20.18 21.39 14.58
N THR A 527 20.88 20.74 13.64
CA THR A 527 21.83 21.48 12.81
C THR A 527 22.05 20.82 11.45
N LEU A 528 21.61 21.49 10.40
CA LEU A 528 22.11 21.22 9.05
C LEU A 528 23.42 21.97 8.83
N ARG A 529 24.38 21.34 8.16
CA ARG A 529 25.66 21.93 7.78
C ARG A 529 25.85 21.88 6.28
N LEU A 530 26.43 22.95 5.77
CA LEU A 530 26.89 23.05 4.39
C LEU A 530 28.12 22.14 4.16
N PRO A 531 28.48 21.85 2.90
CA PRO A 531 29.64 21.01 2.58
C PRO A 531 30.99 21.51 3.15
N ASP A 532 31.11 22.81 3.44
CA ASP A 532 32.28 23.40 4.08
C ASP A 532 32.31 23.27 5.61
N GLY A 533 31.27 22.60 6.18
CA GLY A 533 31.13 22.41 7.62
C GLY A 533 30.48 23.56 8.39
N SER A 534 30.14 24.68 7.73
CA SER A 534 29.45 25.79 8.37
C SER A 534 27.98 25.43 8.64
N ALA A 535 27.40 25.96 9.74
CA ALA A 535 26.01 25.79 10.04
C ALA A 535 25.14 26.51 9.01
N ILE A 536 23.96 25.91 8.68
CA ILE A 536 22.98 26.55 7.81
C ILE A 536 22.41 27.81 8.48
N ASP A 537 22.28 28.90 7.72
CA ASP A 537 21.60 30.11 8.20
C ASP A 537 20.08 29.93 8.08
N ALA A 538 19.38 30.03 9.20
CA ALA A 538 17.94 29.85 9.27
C ALA A 538 17.16 30.81 8.33
N ASN A 539 17.67 31.97 8.04
CA ASN A 539 17.02 32.99 7.21
C ASN A 539 17.54 33.03 5.75
N ALA A 540 18.68 32.42 5.48
CA ALA A 540 19.17 32.30 4.11
C ALA A 540 18.28 31.40 3.27
N ARG A 541 18.23 31.67 1.96
CA ARG A 541 17.49 30.84 1.00
C ARG A 541 18.44 29.90 0.28
N TYR A 542 17.98 28.68 0.08
CA TYR A 542 18.71 27.61 -0.58
C TYR A 542 17.85 27.06 -1.71
N HIS A 543 18.45 26.86 -2.87
CA HIS A 543 17.81 26.16 -3.97
C HIS A 543 17.69 24.68 -3.60
N ALA A 544 16.46 24.23 -3.36
CA ALA A 544 16.15 22.87 -2.93
C ALA A 544 15.39 22.10 -4.02
N VAL A 545 15.71 20.81 -4.18
CA VAL A 545 14.88 19.87 -4.92
C VAL A 545 14.34 18.82 -3.96
N ILE A 546 13.03 18.63 -3.98
CA ILE A 546 12.32 17.76 -3.03
C ILE A 546 11.36 16.82 -3.74
N SER A 547 11.13 15.63 -3.16
CA SER A 547 10.09 14.72 -3.64
C SER A 547 8.69 15.20 -3.25
N GLN A 548 7.67 14.64 -3.91
CA GLN A 548 6.28 14.97 -3.64
C GLN A 548 5.90 14.75 -2.17
N THR A 549 6.36 13.68 -1.57
CA THR A 549 6.12 13.37 -0.15
C THR A 549 6.67 14.46 0.75
N ILE A 550 7.91 14.91 0.51
CA ILE A 550 8.55 16.01 1.28
C ILE A 550 7.82 17.35 1.04
N LYS A 551 7.42 17.62 -0.20
CA LYS A 551 6.60 18.80 -0.52
C LYS A 551 5.30 18.81 0.28
N PHE A 552 4.61 17.67 0.35
CA PHE A 552 3.37 17.54 1.10
C PHE A 552 3.59 17.82 2.59
N ALA A 553 4.64 17.25 3.19
CA ALA A 553 5.01 17.51 4.57
C ALA A 553 5.25 19.00 4.83
N LEU A 554 6.05 19.66 4.01
CA LEU A 554 6.32 21.11 4.13
C LEU A 554 5.07 21.98 3.95
N SER A 555 4.18 21.62 3.02
CA SER A 555 2.94 22.38 2.77
C SER A 555 1.97 22.31 3.94
N TYR A 556 1.89 21.17 4.62
CA TYR A 556 1.02 20.97 5.78
C TYR A 556 1.43 21.83 6.98
N LEU A 557 2.74 22.06 7.18
CA LEU A 557 3.27 22.78 8.32
C LEU A 557 3.20 24.30 8.22
N GLN A 558 3.15 24.84 7.00
CA GLN A 558 3.44 26.24 6.72
C GLN A 558 2.21 27.09 6.44
N ASN A 559 1.07 26.77 6.97
CA ASN A 559 -0.28 27.36 6.87
C ASN A 559 -0.47 28.74 6.21
N GLU A 560 0.52 29.64 6.16
CA GLU A 560 0.39 30.97 5.55
C GLU A 560 1.66 31.51 4.82
N ASN A 561 2.80 30.84 4.95
CA ASN A 561 4.05 31.22 4.26
C ASN A 561 4.58 30.09 3.38
N ALA A 562 3.68 29.45 2.64
CA ALA A 562 4.05 28.34 1.77
C ALA A 562 5.10 28.77 0.75
N ALA A 563 6.21 28.05 0.71
CA ALA A 563 7.16 28.14 -0.38
C ALA A 563 6.43 27.85 -1.71
N SER A 564 6.76 28.56 -2.76
CA SER A 564 6.26 28.20 -4.08
C SER A 564 7.09 27.02 -4.60
N PHE A 565 6.39 25.97 -5.03
CA PHE A 565 7.00 24.76 -5.57
C PHE A 565 6.76 24.69 -7.07
N SER A 566 7.81 24.51 -7.85
CA SER A 566 7.73 24.30 -9.30
C SER A 566 7.99 22.84 -9.62
N LEU A 567 7.07 22.20 -10.34
CA LEU A 567 7.23 20.81 -10.79
C LEU A 567 8.38 20.73 -11.80
N LEU A 568 9.35 19.86 -11.57
CA LEU A 568 10.40 19.57 -12.55
C LEU A 568 9.84 18.72 -13.70
N PRO A 569 10.38 18.88 -14.92
CA PRO A 569 10.00 18.05 -16.06
C PRO A 569 10.45 16.59 -15.90
N ASP A 570 11.51 16.37 -15.14
CA ASP A 570 12.09 15.06 -14.87
C ASP A 570 11.56 14.49 -13.56
N THR A 571 11.36 13.15 -13.54
CA THR A 571 11.05 12.39 -12.34
C THR A 571 12.29 11.72 -11.79
N LEU A 572 12.22 11.18 -10.57
CA LEU A 572 13.31 10.42 -9.97
C LEU A 572 13.75 9.26 -10.86
N LEU A 573 12.80 8.53 -11.44
CA LEU A 573 13.07 7.40 -12.34
C LEU A 573 13.76 7.87 -13.64
N SER A 574 13.33 8.99 -14.24
CA SER A 574 13.93 9.52 -15.46
C SER A 574 15.40 9.92 -15.24
N LEU A 575 15.71 10.61 -14.13
CA LEU A 575 17.06 11.01 -13.78
C LEU A 575 17.97 9.82 -13.47
N PHE A 576 17.45 8.83 -12.73
CA PHE A 576 18.19 7.60 -12.46
C PHE A 576 18.49 6.84 -13.76
N THR A 577 17.50 6.70 -14.64
CA THR A 577 17.66 6.04 -15.95
C THR A 577 18.73 6.72 -16.80
N ALA A 578 18.68 8.06 -16.89
CA ALA A 578 19.67 8.84 -17.61
C ALA A 578 21.08 8.64 -17.03
N ARG A 579 21.22 8.62 -15.71
CA ARG A 579 22.51 8.41 -15.06
C ARG A 579 23.04 6.98 -15.26
N LEU A 580 22.16 6.01 -15.14
CA LEU A 580 22.49 4.59 -15.33
C LEU A 580 22.99 4.30 -16.76
N SER A 581 22.43 4.96 -17.78
CA SER A 581 22.86 4.83 -19.17
C SER A 581 24.30 5.30 -19.41
N LEU A 582 24.87 6.11 -18.51
CA LEU A 582 26.29 6.52 -18.53
C LEU A 582 27.21 5.44 -17.92
N GLY A 583 26.68 4.39 -17.33
CA GLY A 583 27.43 3.26 -16.76
C GLY A 583 28.16 3.58 -15.45
N THR A 584 27.92 4.74 -14.84
CA THR A 584 28.58 5.15 -13.59
C THR A 584 27.60 5.83 -12.64
N LEU A 585 27.29 5.18 -11.52
CA LEU A 585 26.56 5.75 -10.41
C LEU A 585 27.53 6.36 -9.38
N PRO A 586 27.13 7.40 -8.62
CA PRO A 586 27.96 7.92 -7.52
C PRO A 586 28.06 6.87 -6.40
N GLU A 587 29.21 6.85 -5.73
CA GLU A 587 29.36 6.03 -4.52
C GLU A 587 28.45 6.59 -3.41
N PRO A 588 27.82 5.71 -2.58
CA PRO A 588 26.94 6.16 -1.53
C PRO A 588 27.72 6.95 -0.47
N GLN A 589 27.31 8.20 -0.23
CA GLN A 589 27.87 9.07 0.79
C GLN A 589 26.99 9.05 2.05
N GLN A 590 27.58 9.36 3.19
CA GLN A 590 26.85 9.50 4.45
C GLN A 590 26.58 10.99 4.72
N TYR A 591 25.30 11.31 4.90
CA TYR A 591 24.85 12.68 5.14
C TYR A 591 24.23 12.88 6.53
N PHE A 592 24.17 11.83 7.35
CA PHE A 592 23.64 11.89 8.71
C PHE A 592 24.72 11.53 9.71
N GLU A 593 24.85 12.33 10.76
CA GLU A 593 25.73 12.08 11.89
C GLU A 593 24.94 12.17 13.20
N LEU A 594 25.19 11.25 14.12
CA LEU A 594 24.66 11.33 15.49
C LEU A 594 25.55 12.23 16.31
N GLU A 595 24.99 13.31 16.85
CA GLU A 595 25.68 14.15 17.83
C GLU A 595 25.70 13.42 19.17
N VAL A 596 26.86 12.88 19.54
CA VAL A 596 27.08 12.31 20.87
C VAL A 596 27.25 13.49 21.82
N LEU A 597 26.18 13.86 22.52
CA LEU A 597 26.31 14.82 23.63
C LEU A 597 27.26 14.20 24.67
N GLN A 598 28.44 14.78 24.80
CA GLN A 598 29.45 14.44 25.80
C GLN A 598 28.99 14.83 27.21
#